data_2db672abab265072e2742b0d439f31a1
#
_entry.id   2db672abab265072e2742b0d439f31a1
#
_cell.length_a   1.000
_cell.length_b   1.000
_cell.length_c   1.000
_cell.angle_alpha   90.00
_cell.angle_beta   90.00
_cell.angle_gamma   90.00
#
_symmetry.space_group_name_H-M   'P 1'
#
loop_
_entity.id
_entity.type
_entity.pdbx_description
1 polymer ?
#
loop_
_entity_poly.entity_id
_entity_poly.type
_entity_poly.pdbx_seq_one_letter_code
_entity_poly.pdbx_strand_id
1 'polypeptide(L)'
;NNQSAQFSPFVVYHNKGTRENHFAASGFMPNGKCLQFDDVWQEGCYDGSTCIKIVYEVECSREDQQWVGIYWLNPANNWGSKKGGFNLEGAQHLTFWARGEKGGERIEEFGMGGISGDYPDSDSAVIGPVILTPEWKQYSIDLRGKDLSYISGGFFWTTNAKVNEDPCVFYLDHIQYE
;
A
#
# COMPACT_ATOMS: atom_id res chain seq x y z
N ASN A 1 -27.05 20.64 17.65
CA ASN A 1 -26.05 19.59 17.91
C ASN A 1 -25.76 18.83 16.61
N ASN A 2 -24.90 19.39 15.75
CA ASN A 2 -24.32 18.64 14.64
C ASN A 2 -23.18 17.77 15.21
N GLN A 3 -23.50 16.55 15.62
CA GLN A 3 -22.49 15.53 15.76
C GLN A 3 -22.05 15.17 14.35
N SER A 4 -20.83 15.56 13.96
CA SER A 4 -20.22 15.04 12.75
C SER A 4 -20.17 13.52 12.87
N ALA A 5 -20.72 12.81 11.90
CA ALA A 5 -20.64 11.35 11.87
C ALA A 5 -19.15 10.97 11.89
N GLN A 6 -18.76 10.17 12.88
CA GLN A 6 -17.38 9.69 13.00
C GLN A 6 -17.11 8.74 11.83
N PHE A 7 -15.98 8.94 11.12
CA PHE A 7 -15.59 8.06 10.04
C PHE A 7 -15.31 6.66 10.59
N SER A 8 -15.99 5.65 10.04
CA SER A 8 -15.72 4.24 10.38
C SER A 8 -14.49 3.76 9.61
N PRO A 9 -13.61 2.94 10.21
CA PRO A 9 -12.45 2.42 9.51
C PRO A 9 -12.83 1.73 8.20
N PHE A 10 -12.09 2.05 7.14
CA PHE A 10 -12.29 1.49 5.80
C PHE A 10 -11.05 0.70 5.40
N VAL A 11 -11.22 -0.62 5.29
CA VAL A 11 -10.11 -1.56 5.19
C VAL A 11 -9.59 -1.68 3.76
N VAL A 12 -8.28 -1.55 3.61
CA VAL A 12 -7.56 -1.96 2.40
C VAL A 12 -7.18 -3.44 2.51
N TYR A 13 -6.52 -3.81 3.61
CA TYR A 13 -6.14 -5.19 3.90
C TYR A 13 -6.07 -5.44 5.41
N HIS A 14 -6.78 -6.47 5.90
CA HIS A 14 -6.62 -7.00 7.26
C HIS A 14 -6.15 -8.46 7.23
N ASN A 15 -6.92 -9.33 6.58
CA ASN A 15 -6.60 -10.73 6.35
C ASN A 15 -7.05 -11.12 4.94
N LYS A 16 -6.38 -12.08 4.34
CA LYS A 16 -6.76 -12.57 3.02
C LYS A 16 -8.17 -13.16 3.06
N GLY A 17 -8.96 -12.84 2.02
CA GLY A 17 -10.30 -13.41 1.84
C GLY A 17 -11.38 -12.78 2.70
N THR A 18 -11.09 -11.76 3.49
CA THR A 18 -12.13 -11.03 4.21
C THR A 18 -12.90 -10.14 3.22
N ARG A 19 -14.22 -10.06 3.41
CA ARG A 19 -15.08 -9.18 2.60
C ARG A 19 -14.83 -7.71 2.87
N GLU A 20 -14.09 -7.40 3.93
CA GLU A 20 -13.74 -6.03 4.32
C GLU A 20 -12.62 -5.44 3.49
N ASN A 21 -11.83 -6.26 2.77
CA ASN A 21 -10.79 -5.78 1.89
C ASN A 21 -11.40 -5.16 0.63
N HIS A 22 -11.26 -3.86 0.48
CA HIS A 22 -11.95 -3.10 -0.58
C HIS A 22 -11.11 -2.91 -1.84
N PHE A 23 -9.82 -3.19 -1.77
CA PHE A 23 -8.88 -3.01 -2.88
C PHE A 23 -8.11 -4.31 -3.13
N ALA A 24 -7.64 -4.48 -4.36
CA ALA A 24 -6.83 -5.63 -4.75
C ALA A 24 -5.39 -5.21 -5.05
N ALA A 25 -4.41 -5.93 -4.49
CA ALA A 25 -3.01 -5.78 -4.86
C ALA A 25 -2.79 -6.31 -6.27
N SER A 26 -3.05 -5.49 -7.27
CA SER A 26 -3.07 -5.88 -8.67
C SER A 26 -2.20 -5.00 -9.58
N GLY A 27 -1.77 -3.85 -9.08
CA GLY A 27 -0.95 -2.91 -9.86
C GLY A 27 0.54 -3.11 -9.64
N PHE A 28 1.11 -4.17 -10.18
CA PHE A 28 2.54 -4.45 -10.08
C PHE A 28 3.34 -3.58 -11.06
N MET A 29 4.36 -2.86 -10.54
CA MET A 29 5.15 -1.91 -11.29
C MET A 29 6.64 -2.27 -11.26
N PRO A 30 7.37 -2.09 -12.34
CA PRO A 30 6.85 -1.76 -13.68
C PRO A 30 6.10 -2.93 -14.33
N ASN A 31 6.38 -4.18 -13.93
CA ASN A 31 5.78 -5.38 -14.51
C ASN A 31 5.64 -6.56 -13.54
N GLY A 32 6.10 -6.41 -12.27
CA GLY A 32 6.06 -7.48 -11.27
C GLY A 32 7.14 -8.58 -11.40
N LYS A 33 7.97 -8.51 -12.42
CA LYS A 33 8.98 -9.54 -12.72
C LYS A 33 9.96 -9.80 -11.57
N CYS A 34 10.36 -8.74 -10.85
CA CYS A 34 11.35 -8.81 -9.78
C CYS A 34 10.73 -8.84 -8.38
N LEU A 35 9.45 -9.10 -8.28
CA LEU A 35 8.71 -9.16 -7.02
C LEU A 35 8.11 -10.55 -6.79
N GLN A 36 8.21 -11.01 -5.53
CA GLN A 36 7.41 -12.09 -5.02
C GLN A 36 6.43 -11.51 -4.00
N PHE A 37 5.17 -11.82 -4.13
CA PHE A 37 4.09 -11.26 -3.32
C PHE A 37 3.27 -12.40 -2.72
N ASP A 38 3.18 -12.41 -1.38
CA ASP A 38 2.39 -13.40 -0.64
C ASP A 38 1.51 -12.68 0.38
N ASP A 39 0.22 -12.59 0.10
CA ASP A 39 -0.77 -11.96 0.98
C ASP A 39 -1.53 -12.96 1.86
N VAL A 40 -1.03 -14.20 1.90
CA VAL A 40 -1.50 -15.26 2.80
C VAL A 40 -0.39 -15.76 3.73
N TRP A 41 0.63 -14.96 3.96
CA TRP A 41 1.72 -15.26 4.87
C TRP A 41 1.17 -15.40 6.29
N GLN A 42 1.63 -16.43 7.04
CA GLN A 42 1.04 -16.79 8.33
C GLN A 42 2.01 -16.72 9.51
N GLU A 43 3.27 -16.36 9.26
CA GLU A 43 4.30 -16.36 10.30
C GLU A 43 4.62 -14.96 10.79
N GLY A 44 4.50 -14.74 12.09
CA GLY A 44 4.90 -13.48 12.72
C GLY A 44 4.10 -12.28 12.27
N CYS A 45 2.84 -12.44 11.89
CA CYS A 45 1.96 -11.32 11.51
C CYS A 45 1.68 -10.41 12.70
N TYR A 46 1.43 -9.13 12.43
CA TYR A 46 1.08 -8.16 13.48
C TYR A 46 -0.21 -8.56 14.18
N ASP A 47 -1.23 -8.90 13.40
CA ASP A 47 -2.54 -9.28 13.93
C ASP A 47 -3.25 -10.20 12.93
N GLY A 48 -4.20 -10.99 13.45
CA GLY A 48 -5.01 -11.89 12.64
C GLY A 48 -4.26 -13.11 12.13
N SER A 49 -4.80 -13.74 11.10
CA SER A 49 -4.33 -15.01 10.58
C SER A 49 -3.32 -14.89 9.45
N THR A 50 -3.37 -13.82 8.69
CA THR A 50 -2.46 -13.57 7.54
C THR A 50 -1.93 -12.16 7.52
N CYS A 51 -0.79 -11.99 6.87
CA CYS A 51 -0.24 -10.69 6.54
C CYS A 51 0.43 -10.78 5.15
N ILE A 52 1.09 -9.71 4.74
CA ILE A 52 1.69 -9.62 3.42
C ILE A 52 3.20 -9.72 3.55
N LYS A 53 3.80 -10.66 2.81
CA LYS A 53 5.25 -10.74 2.63
C LYS A 53 5.61 -10.31 1.23
N ILE A 54 6.58 -9.41 1.12
CA ILE A 54 7.10 -8.93 -0.15
C ILE A 54 8.58 -9.25 -0.22
N VAL A 55 9.01 -9.92 -1.29
CA VAL A 55 10.41 -10.14 -1.62
C VAL A 55 10.74 -9.36 -2.87
N TYR A 56 11.58 -8.36 -2.74
CA TYR A 56 12.12 -7.63 -3.86
C TYR A 56 13.50 -8.22 -4.24
N GLU A 57 13.56 -8.81 -5.42
CA GLU A 57 14.79 -9.35 -6.00
C GLU A 57 15.55 -8.21 -6.65
N VAL A 58 16.41 -7.56 -5.89
CA VAL A 58 17.08 -6.31 -6.28
C VAL A 58 17.99 -6.50 -7.48
N GLU A 59 18.76 -7.60 -7.52
CA GLU A 59 19.64 -7.89 -8.65
C GLU A 59 18.87 -8.05 -9.96
N CYS A 60 17.71 -8.69 -9.94
CA CYS A 60 16.80 -8.76 -11.08
C CYS A 60 16.46 -7.36 -11.61
N SER A 61 16.12 -6.45 -10.70
CA SER A 61 15.73 -5.09 -11.04
C SER A 61 16.87 -4.22 -11.57
N ARG A 62 18.11 -4.50 -11.19
CA ARG A 62 19.28 -3.75 -11.70
C ARG A 62 19.48 -3.89 -13.19
N GLU A 63 19.07 -5.01 -13.76
CA GLU A 63 19.12 -5.28 -15.20
C GLU A 63 17.90 -4.77 -15.97
N ASP A 64 16.92 -4.19 -15.26
CA ASP A 64 15.67 -3.68 -15.82
C ASP A 64 15.50 -2.19 -15.47
N GLN A 65 14.36 -1.74 -15.02
CA GLN A 65 14.07 -0.33 -14.75
C GLN A 65 14.58 0.17 -13.41
N GLN A 66 15.16 -0.71 -12.60
CA GLN A 66 15.79 -0.42 -11.31
C GLN A 66 14.84 0.07 -10.19
N TRP A 67 13.54 -0.03 -10.40
CA TRP A 67 12.53 0.31 -9.40
C TRP A 67 11.36 -0.66 -9.45
N VAL A 68 10.62 -0.75 -8.36
CA VAL A 68 9.44 -1.60 -8.21
C VAL A 68 8.39 -0.92 -7.36
N GLY A 69 7.17 -1.38 -7.47
CA GLY A 69 6.08 -0.98 -6.59
C GLY A 69 4.83 -1.81 -6.79
N ILE A 70 3.88 -1.62 -5.90
CA ILE A 70 2.57 -2.26 -5.99
C ILE A 70 1.50 -1.25 -5.63
N TYR A 71 0.44 -1.18 -6.45
CA TYR A 71 -0.80 -0.48 -6.12
C TYR A 71 -1.89 -1.47 -5.73
N TRP A 72 -2.62 -1.13 -4.69
CA TRP A 72 -3.92 -1.75 -4.35
C TRP A 72 -5.00 -0.95 -5.06
N LEU A 73 -5.68 -1.57 -6.03
CA LEU A 73 -6.62 -0.94 -6.94
C LEU A 73 -8.05 -1.45 -6.74
N ASN A 74 -9.04 -0.63 -7.09
CA ASN A 74 -10.44 -1.04 -7.15
C ASN A 74 -11.10 -0.50 -8.43
N PRO A 75 -11.72 -1.36 -9.23
CA PRO A 75 -11.59 -2.82 -9.18
C PRO A 75 -10.16 -3.27 -9.51
N ALA A 76 -9.90 -4.56 -9.39
CA ALA A 76 -8.57 -5.11 -9.71
C ALA A 76 -8.12 -4.67 -11.12
N ASN A 77 -6.85 -4.29 -11.22
CA ASN A 77 -6.21 -3.83 -12.46
C ASN A 77 -6.78 -2.51 -13.03
N ASN A 78 -7.50 -1.75 -12.23
CA ASN A 78 -8.04 -0.45 -12.68
C ASN A 78 -7.00 0.66 -12.55
N TRP A 79 -6.34 0.97 -13.65
CA TRP A 79 -5.39 2.09 -13.74
C TRP A 79 -6.06 3.40 -14.21
N GLY A 80 -7.36 3.56 -13.94
CA GLY A 80 -8.12 4.75 -14.29
C GLY A 80 -8.88 4.66 -15.62
N SER A 81 -8.91 3.50 -16.24
CA SER A 81 -9.62 3.29 -17.52
C SER A 81 -11.11 2.98 -17.35
N LYS A 82 -11.55 2.69 -16.13
CA LYS A 82 -12.95 2.37 -15.81
C LYS A 82 -13.36 2.93 -14.47
N LYS A 83 -14.67 3.08 -14.28
CA LYS A 83 -15.22 3.55 -13.00
C LYS A 83 -14.92 2.52 -11.90
N GLY A 84 -14.60 3.02 -10.72
CA GLY A 84 -14.34 2.20 -9.53
C GLY A 84 -14.06 3.10 -8.34
N GLY A 85 -13.38 2.54 -7.37
CA GLY A 85 -12.98 3.30 -6.20
C GLY A 85 -14.11 3.66 -5.27
N PHE A 86 -13.79 4.53 -4.32
CA PHE A 86 -14.67 4.87 -3.22
C PHE A 86 -14.58 6.35 -2.89
N ASN A 87 -15.67 6.87 -2.32
CA ASN A 87 -15.66 8.16 -1.65
C ASN A 87 -15.22 7.94 -0.19
N LEU A 88 -14.03 8.43 0.15
CA LEU A 88 -13.42 8.26 1.46
C LEU A 88 -13.41 9.57 2.26
N GLU A 89 -14.30 10.51 1.94
CA GLU A 89 -14.44 11.76 2.67
C GLU A 89 -14.71 11.49 4.16
N GLY A 90 -14.01 12.22 5.01
CA GLY A 90 -14.06 12.04 6.46
C GLY A 90 -12.88 11.28 7.02
N ALA A 91 -12.16 10.51 6.22
CA ALA A 91 -10.92 9.89 6.65
C ALA A 91 -9.85 10.96 6.92
N GLN A 92 -9.13 10.82 8.02
CA GLN A 92 -8.05 11.74 8.40
C GLN A 92 -6.66 11.12 8.20
N HIS A 93 -6.57 9.81 8.21
CA HIS A 93 -5.32 9.07 8.10
C HIS A 93 -5.50 7.77 7.31
N LEU A 94 -4.44 7.38 6.62
CA LEU A 94 -4.25 6.00 6.16
C LEU A 94 -3.14 5.40 7.02
N THR A 95 -3.48 4.37 7.79
CA THR A 95 -2.53 3.72 8.69
C THR A 95 -2.19 2.32 8.21
N PHE A 96 -0.98 1.88 8.52
CA PHE A 96 -0.55 0.52 8.21
C PHE A 96 0.59 0.11 9.15
N TRP A 97 0.77 -1.19 9.30
CA TRP A 97 1.91 -1.76 10.02
C TRP A 97 2.90 -2.34 9.05
N ALA A 98 4.18 -2.11 9.30
CA ALA A 98 5.26 -2.61 8.46
C ALA A 98 6.47 -3.01 9.29
N ARG A 99 7.23 -3.98 8.78
CA ARG A 99 8.55 -4.33 9.31
C ARG A 99 9.45 -4.84 8.20
N GLY A 100 10.74 -4.66 8.36
CA GLY A 100 11.75 -5.28 7.51
C GLY A 100 12.18 -6.63 8.07
N GLU A 101 12.62 -7.52 7.21
CA GLU A 101 13.15 -8.82 7.62
C GLU A 101 14.39 -8.68 8.52
N LYS A 102 15.29 -7.80 8.14
CA LYS A 102 16.57 -7.57 8.81
C LYS A 102 16.65 -6.23 9.53
N GLY A 103 15.87 -5.25 9.08
CA GLY A 103 16.04 -3.85 9.39
C GLY A 103 16.97 -3.17 8.39
N GLY A 104 16.65 -1.93 8.04
CA GLY A 104 17.39 -1.16 7.04
C GLY A 104 16.78 -1.19 5.63
N GLU A 105 15.79 -2.03 5.39
CA GLU A 105 15.05 -2.01 4.13
C GLU A 105 14.45 -0.62 3.94
N ARG A 106 14.74 0.01 2.81
CA ARG A 106 14.31 1.37 2.54
C ARG A 106 13.20 1.39 1.51
N ILE A 107 12.05 1.91 1.91
CA ILE A 107 10.90 2.11 1.02
C ILE A 107 10.85 3.60 0.69
N GLU A 108 10.94 3.93 -0.58
CA GLU A 108 11.01 5.33 -1.01
C GLU A 108 9.68 6.05 -0.79
N GLU A 109 8.57 5.35 -1.06
CA GLU A 109 7.24 5.93 -0.89
C GLU A 109 6.26 4.89 -0.38
N PHE A 110 5.43 5.30 0.57
CA PHE A 110 4.12 4.74 0.87
C PHE A 110 3.08 5.80 0.61
N GLY A 111 1.99 5.46 -0.07
CA GLY A 111 1.00 6.48 -0.41
C GLY A 111 -0.37 5.94 -0.77
N MET A 112 -1.20 6.83 -1.26
CA MET A 112 -2.54 6.55 -1.74
C MET A 112 -2.90 7.51 -2.86
N GLY A 113 -3.90 7.11 -3.68
CA GLY A 113 -4.41 7.97 -4.73
C GLY A 113 -3.43 8.15 -5.91
N GLY A 114 -3.68 9.15 -6.72
CA GLY A 114 -2.78 9.52 -7.82
C GLY A 114 -2.97 8.73 -9.10
N ILE A 115 -3.96 7.86 -9.19
CA ILE A 115 -4.29 7.18 -10.44
C ILE A 115 -4.81 8.22 -11.43
N SER A 116 -4.31 8.17 -12.65
CA SER A 116 -4.72 9.05 -13.76
C SER A 116 -5.60 8.28 -14.76
N GLY A 117 -5.94 8.90 -15.91
CA GLY A 117 -6.77 8.29 -16.95
C GLY A 117 -8.13 8.95 -17.06
N ASP A 118 -9.10 8.23 -17.63
CA ASP A 118 -10.45 8.76 -17.84
C ASP A 118 -11.25 8.95 -16.54
N TYR A 119 -10.89 8.15 -15.51
CA TYR A 119 -11.50 8.21 -14.18
C TYR A 119 -10.41 8.41 -13.12
N PRO A 120 -9.84 9.61 -13.03
CA PRO A 120 -8.68 9.85 -12.17
C PRO A 120 -9.08 9.93 -10.69
N ASP A 121 -8.14 9.58 -9.83
CA ASP A 121 -8.28 9.82 -8.41
C ASP A 121 -8.33 11.32 -8.11
N SER A 122 -9.13 11.69 -7.12
CA SER A 122 -9.36 13.10 -6.77
C SER A 122 -8.15 13.75 -6.10
N ASP A 123 -7.29 12.96 -5.46
CA ASP A 123 -6.10 13.46 -4.77
C ASP A 123 -5.08 12.33 -4.56
N SER A 124 -3.95 12.69 -3.95
CA SER A 124 -2.91 11.75 -3.53
C SER A 124 -2.19 12.24 -2.30
N ALA A 125 -1.60 11.32 -1.56
CA ALA A 125 -0.76 11.63 -0.41
C ALA A 125 0.36 10.59 -0.30
N VAL A 126 1.53 11.00 0.15
CA VAL A 126 2.73 10.17 0.18
C VAL A 126 3.55 10.49 1.43
N ILE A 127 4.13 9.47 2.03
CA ILE A 127 5.22 9.59 3.01
C ILE A 127 6.45 8.86 2.49
N GLY A 128 7.63 9.25 2.94
CA GLY A 128 8.88 8.60 2.61
C GLY A 128 10.04 9.56 2.49
N PRO A 129 11.27 9.03 2.40
CA PRO A 129 11.59 7.60 2.51
C PRO A 129 11.41 7.06 3.93
N VAL A 130 11.12 5.77 4.03
CA VAL A 130 10.97 5.06 5.30
C VAL A 130 12.01 3.96 5.38
N ILE A 131 12.79 3.94 6.46
CA ILE A 131 13.73 2.87 6.76
C ILE A 131 13.05 1.94 7.76
N LEU A 132 12.80 0.70 7.35
CA LEU A 132 12.08 -0.25 8.18
C LEU A 132 12.97 -0.85 9.27
N THR A 133 12.35 -1.19 10.38
CA THR A 133 12.98 -1.90 11.50
C THR A 133 12.55 -3.36 11.51
N PRO A 134 13.26 -4.27 12.21
CA PRO A 134 12.84 -5.67 12.30
C PRO A 134 11.53 -5.86 13.07
N GLU A 135 11.19 -4.91 13.94
CA GLU A 135 9.96 -4.95 14.72
C GLU A 135 8.81 -4.32 13.93
N TRP A 136 7.60 -4.84 14.15
CA TRP A 136 6.38 -4.21 13.64
C TRP A 136 6.25 -2.80 14.19
N LYS A 137 5.97 -1.86 13.28
CA LYS A 137 5.76 -0.46 13.62
C LYS A 137 4.61 0.10 12.79
N GLN A 138 3.77 0.91 13.42
CA GLN A 138 2.69 1.59 12.72
C GLN A 138 3.18 2.87 12.07
N TYR A 139 2.74 3.07 10.84
CA TYR A 139 2.96 4.28 10.06
C TYR A 139 1.62 4.91 9.71
N SER A 140 1.63 6.21 9.53
CA SER A 140 0.41 6.97 9.25
C SER A 140 0.68 7.99 8.14
N ILE A 141 -0.24 8.06 7.19
CA ILE A 141 -0.24 9.08 6.14
C ILE A 141 -1.35 10.06 6.47
N ASP A 142 -1.02 11.34 6.64
CA ASP A 142 -1.98 12.40 6.93
C ASP A 142 -2.79 12.72 5.68
N LEU A 143 -4.12 12.62 5.80
CA LEU A 143 -5.06 12.88 4.72
C LEU A 143 -5.86 14.17 4.91
N ARG A 144 -5.63 14.89 6.01
CA ARG A 144 -6.35 16.11 6.31
C ARG A 144 -6.10 17.16 5.22
N GLY A 145 -7.16 17.77 4.72
CA GLY A 145 -7.09 18.74 3.64
C GLY A 145 -7.04 18.14 2.24
N LYS A 146 -7.10 16.82 2.11
CA LYS A 146 -7.14 16.13 0.82
C LYS A 146 -8.57 15.95 0.33
N ASP A 147 -8.75 15.98 -0.98
CA ASP A 147 -10.02 15.63 -1.62
C ASP A 147 -10.09 14.11 -1.80
N LEU A 148 -10.84 13.44 -0.93
CA LEU A 148 -10.97 11.99 -0.93
C LEU A 148 -12.27 11.50 -1.58
N SER A 149 -12.89 12.34 -2.41
CA SER A 149 -14.21 12.04 -2.98
C SER A 149 -14.20 10.89 -3.99
N TYR A 150 -13.06 10.61 -4.61
CA TYR A 150 -12.91 9.51 -5.57
C TYR A 150 -11.50 8.92 -5.51
N ILE A 151 -11.39 7.73 -4.92
CA ILE A 151 -10.09 7.05 -4.74
C ILE A 151 -10.21 5.60 -5.22
N SER A 152 -9.52 5.28 -6.30
CA SER A 152 -9.40 3.93 -6.85
C SER A 152 -8.06 3.28 -6.55
N GLY A 153 -7.00 4.06 -6.34
CA GLY A 153 -5.71 3.61 -5.83
C GLY A 153 -5.66 3.73 -4.32
N GLY A 154 -6.03 2.66 -3.61
CA GLY A 154 -6.23 2.74 -2.15
C GLY A 154 -4.96 2.79 -1.34
N PHE A 155 -3.90 2.20 -1.82
CA PHE A 155 -2.59 2.15 -1.16
C PHE A 155 -1.54 1.79 -2.19
N PHE A 156 -0.32 2.33 -2.02
CA PHE A 156 0.81 1.88 -2.81
C PHE A 156 2.12 2.04 -2.04
N TRP A 157 3.12 1.34 -2.51
CA TRP A 157 4.51 1.56 -2.11
C TRP A 157 5.42 1.46 -3.34
N THR A 158 6.54 2.15 -3.29
CA THR A 158 7.61 2.07 -4.28
C THR A 158 8.98 2.07 -3.62
N THR A 159 9.93 1.39 -4.24
CA THR A 159 11.34 1.48 -3.86
C THR A 159 12.24 1.18 -5.07
N ASN A 160 13.54 1.16 -4.87
CA ASN A 160 14.46 0.96 -5.99
C ASN A 160 15.74 0.20 -5.58
N ALA A 161 16.51 -0.17 -6.60
CA ALA A 161 17.72 -0.96 -6.46
C ALA A 161 18.94 -0.18 -5.94
N LYS A 162 18.89 1.16 -5.97
CA LYS A 162 20.00 1.99 -5.52
C LYS A 162 20.12 2.05 -4.00
N VAL A 163 19.01 1.86 -3.32
CA VAL A 163 18.90 2.07 -1.86
C VAL A 163 18.68 0.79 -1.08
N ASN A 164 18.69 -0.37 -1.75
CA ASN A 164 18.45 -1.66 -1.10
C ASN A 164 19.48 -2.71 -1.51
N GLU A 165 19.78 -3.61 -0.58
CA GLU A 165 20.54 -4.82 -0.81
C GLU A 165 19.64 -5.96 -1.27
N ASP A 166 20.20 -6.92 -2.01
CA ASP A 166 19.49 -8.10 -2.49
C ASP A 166 19.54 -9.24 -1.47
N PRO A 167 18.43 -9.87 -1.12
CA PRO A 167 17.06 -9.45 -1.40
C PRO A 167 16.56 -8.40 -0.39
N CYS A 168 15.61 -7.57 -0.80
CA CYS A 168 14.90 -6.67 0.09
C CYS A 168 13.58 -7.35 0.47
N VAL A 169 13.42 -7.73 1.73
CA VAL A 169 12.25 -8.45 2.23
C VAL A 169 11.57 -7.64 3.32
N PHE A 170 10.27 -7.41 3.17
CA PHE A 170 9.51 -6.69 4.17
C PHE A 170 8.06 -7.19 4.23
N TYR A 171 7.36 -6.77 5.29
CA TYR A 171 6.02 -7.25 5.62
C TYR A 171 5.09 -6.08 5.86
N LEU A 172 3.82 -6.26 5.47
CA LEU A 172 2.75 -5.29 5.71
C LEU A 172 1.57 -5.99 6.37
N ASP A 173 0.84 -5.26 7.19
CA ASP A 173 -0.38 -5.74 7.83
C ASP A 173 -1.29 -4.56 8.21
N HIS A 174 -2.59 -4.83 8.39
CA HIS A 174 -3.57 -3.86 8.87
C HIS A 174 -3.49 -2.51 8.16
N ILE A 175 -3.82 -2.49 6.89
CA ILE A 175 -3.85 -1.28 6.06
C ILE A 175 -5.27 -0.75 6.02
N GLN A 176 -5.51 0.45 6.56
CA GLN A 176 -6.87 0.99 6.62
C GLN A 176 -6.90 2.52 6.67
N TYR A 177 -8.00 3.07 6.16
CA TYR A 177 -8.37 4.47 6.34
C TYR A 177 -9.11 4.64 7.66
N GLU A 178 -8.82 5.72 8.38
CA GLU A 178 -9.49 6.06 9.64
C GLU A 178 -9.60 7.57 9.87
#